data_66b55d768f99fb90945ad9cbbc25edc0
#
_entry.id   66b55d768f99fb90945ad9cbbc25edc0
#
_cell.length_a   1.000
_cell.length_b   1.000
_cell.length_c   1.000
_cell.angle_alpha   90.00
_cell.angle_beta   90.00
_cell.angle_gamma   90.00
#
_symmetry.space_group_name_H-M   'P 1'
#
loop_
_entity.id
_entity.type
_entity.pdbx_description
1 polymer ?
#
loop_
_entity_poly.entity_id
_entity_poly.type
_entity_poly.pdbx_seq_one_letter_code
_entity_poly.pdbx_strand_id
1 'polypeptide(L)'
;MSDIDLHDLAPGDAGWLIERHATHYAASDGFDATFEALVAEILTAYIRDHDATRERAWIAWRDGARVGSIFCVDSGEAGVAKLRLFYVDPAARGTGLGHRLLETCVKGARDFGYRRMVLWTHESHAAAGHLYRSHGFALDSAVPVHSFGVDLVEQSWSITL
;
A
#
# COMPACT_ATOMS: atom_id res chain seq x y z
N MET A 1 -7.32 -2.55 25.14
CA MET A 1 -6.70 -2.64 23.82
C MET A 1 -6.13 -1.28 23.46
N SER A 2 -4.88 -1.21 23.10
CA SER A 2 -4.22 0.07 22.77
C SER A 2 -4.76 0.61 21.45
N ASP A 3 -5.00 1.91 21.40
CA ASP A 3 -5.47 2.56 20.19
C ASP A 3 -4.37 2.63 19.13
N ILE A 4 -4.78 2.57 17.89
CA ILE A 4 -3.90 2.79 16.73
C ILE A 4 -4.13 4.19 16.20
N ASP A 5 -3.05 4.95 16.10
CA ASP A 5 -3.06 6.30 15.53
C ASP A 5 -2.51 6.28 14.11
N LEU A 6 -3.06 7.14 13.25
CA LEU A 6 -2.57 7.33 11.89
C LEU A 6 -1.89 8.69 11.78
N HIS A 7 -0.65 8.69 11.32
CA HIS A 7 0.18 9.90 11.18
C HIS A 7 0.64 10.07 9.74
N ASP A 8 0.99 11.30 9.38
CA ASP A 8 1.67 11.58 8.12
C ASP A 8 3.07 10.97 8.11
N LEU A 9 3.63 10.79 6.92
CA LEU A 9 5.01 10.31 6.76
C LEU A 9 5.98 11.30 7.42
N ALA A 10 6.86 10.77 8.26
CA ALA A 10 7.86 11.54 8.99
C ALA A 10 9.25 10.86 8.88
N PRO A 11 10.34 11.56 9.22
CA PRO A 11 11.68 10.98 9.20
C PRO A 11 11.75 9.65 9.94
N GLY A 12 12.37 8.65 9.33
CA GLY A 12 12.48 7.29 9.84
C GLY A 12 11.42 6.32 9.31
N ASP A 13 10.26 6.81 8.89
CA ASP A 13 9.18 5.95 8.38
C ASP A 13 9.57 5.25 7.08
N ALA A 14 10.22 5.95 6.16
CA ALA A 14 10.63 5.37 4.89
C ALA A 14 11.63 4.22 5.08
N GLY A 15 12.63 4.39 5.94
CA GLY A 15 13.59 3.34 6.25
C GLY A 15 12.92 2.10 6.84
N TRP A 16 11.96 2.30 7.75
CA TRP A 16 11.16 1.21 8.32
C TRP A 16 10.34 0.49 7.25
N LEU A 17 9.68 1.23 6.36
CA LEU A 17 8.87 0.66 5.28
C LEU A 17 9.71 -0.14 4.29
N ILE A 18 10.88 0.36 3.91
CA ILE A 18 11.80 -0.35 3.01
C ILE A 18 12.21 -1.68 3.64
N GLU A 19 12.68 -1.65 4.88
CA GLU A 19 13.12 -2.86 5.58
C GLU A 19 11.97 -3.87 5.74
N ARG A 20 10.79 -3.43 6.17
CA ARG A 20 9.64 -4.29 6.38
C ARG A 20 9.13 -4.94 5.12
N HIS A 21 8.99 -4.18 4.04
CA HIS A 21 8.56 -4.72 2.74
C HIS A 21 9.59 -5.71 2.21
N ALA A 22 10.87 -5.35 2.20
CA ALA A 22 11.94 -6.18 1.66
C ALA A 22 12.05 -7.51 2.40
N THR A 23 12.14 -7.49 3.73
CA THR A 23 12.33 -8.71 4.52
C THR A 23 11.08 -9.57 4.57
N HIS A 24 9.90 -8.97 4.65
CA HIS A 24 8.64 -9.71 4.65
C HIS A 24 8.45 -10.48 3.34
N TYR A 25 8.60 -9.83 2.20
CA TYR A 25 8.36 -10.47 0.90
C TYR A 25 9.51 -11.36 0.45
N ALA A 26 10.72 -11.13 0.92
CA ALA A 26 11.81 -12.09 0.76
C ALA A 26 11.49 -13.41 1.47
N ALA A 27 10.97 -13.34 2.67
CA ALA A 27 10.61 -14.53 3.46
C ALA A 27 9.36 -15.24 2.94
N SER A 28 8.31 -14.50 2.58
CA SER A 28 7.03 -15.08 2.16
C SER A 28 7.00 -15.51 0.69
N ASP A 29 7.61 -14.73 -0.19
CA ASP A 29 7.48 -14.89 -1.64
C ASP A 29 8.82 -15.15 -2.36
N GLY A 30 9.93 -15.05 -1.67
CA GLY A 30 11.26 -15.24 -2.25
C GLY A 30 11.75 -14.04 -3.07
N PHE A 31 11.20 -12.84 -2.86
CA PHE A 31 11.61 -11.64 -3.59
C PHE A 31 13.04 -11.28 -3.30
N ASP A 32 13.77 -10.89 -4.33
CA ASP A 32 15.15 -10.44 -4.24
C ASP A 32 15.27 -8.93 -3.94
N ALA A 33 16.50 -8.41 -3.93
CA ALA A 33 16.78 -7.00 -3.63
C ALA A 33 16.20 -6.01 -4.66
N THR A 34 15.77 -6.46 -5.83
CA THR A 34 15.11 -5.58 -6.81
C THR A 34 13.75 -5.10 -6.31
N PHE A 35 13.07 -5.87 -5.46
CA PHE A 35 11.86 -5.41 -4.80
C PHE A 35 12.16 -4.32 -3.76
N GLU A 36 13.20 -4.48 -2.96
CA GLU A 36 13.66 -3.44 -2.03
C GLU A 36 13.97 -2.13 -2.77
N ALA A 37 14.68 -2.23 -3.91
CA ALA A 37 14.99 -1.07 -4.75
C ALA A 37 13.71 -0.36 -5.24
N LEU A 38 12.70 -1.11 -5.66
CA LEU A 38 11.42 -0.57 -6.09
C LEU A 38 10.72 0.19 -4.95
N VAL A 39 10.65 -0.39 -3.76
CA VAL A 39 10.04 0.27 -2.59
C VAL A 39 10.80 1.55 -2.24
N ALA A 40 12.13 1.51 -2.28
CA ALA A 40 12.96 2.69 -2.04
C ALA A 40 12.71 3.80 -3.07
N GLU A 41 12.58 3.45 -4.35
CA GLU A 41 12.27 4.40 -5.43
C GLU A 41 10.91 5.07 -5.22
N ILE A 42 9.89 4.29 -4.88
CA ILE A 42 8.53 4.80 -4.60
C ILE A 42 8.58 5.80 -3.44
N LEU A 43 9.25 5.47 -2.36
CA LEU A 43 9.36 6.33 -1.18
C LEU A 43 10.19 7.58 -1.46
N THR A 44 11.28 7.45 -2.20
CA THR A 44 12.11 8.60 -2.58
C THR A 44 11.31 9.59 -3.43
N ALA A 45 10.58 9.10 -4.42
CA ALA A 45 9.75 9.95 -5.27
C ALA A 45 8.65 10.64 -4.45
N TYR A 46 8.00 9.91 -3.55
CA TYR A 46 6.96 10.48 -2.68
C TYR A 46 7.53 11.60 -1.79
N ILE A 47 8.66 11.37 -1.13
CA ILE A 47 9.27 12.35 -0.23
C ILE A 47 9.64 13.64 -0.98
N ARG A 48 10.18 13.51 -2.20
CA ARG A 48 10.67 14.65 -2.98
C ARG A 48 9.57 15.41 -3.69
N ASP A 49 8.59 14.70 -4.25
CA ASP A 49 7.75 15.23 -5.32
C ASP A 49 6.25 15.19 -5.02
N HIS A 50 5.81 14.64 -3.88
CA HIS A 50 4.36 14.53 -3.64
C HIS A 50 3.70 15.90 -3.53
N ASP A 51 2.48 15.95 -4.07
CA ASP A 51 1.60 17.10 -3.98
C ASP A 51 0.61 16.88 -2.83
N ALA A 52 0.78 17.59 -1.73
CA ALA A 52 -0.05 17.43 -0.52
C ALA A 52 -1.53 17.76 -0.74
N THR A 53 -1.89 18.42 -1.84
CA THR A 53 -3.29 18.67 -2.20
C THR A 53 -3.96 17.49 -2.87
N ARG A 54 -3.21 16.45 -3.24
CA ARG A 54 -3.68 15.30 -4.01
C ARG A 54 -3.14 13.96 -3.53
N GLU A 55 -2.13 13.97 -2.67
CA GLU A 55 -1.41 12.76 -2.26
C GLU A 55 -1.18 12.77 -0.76
N ARG A 56 -1.26 11.61 -0.16
CA ARG A 56 -1.02 11.45 1.27
C ARG A 56 -0.58 10.04 1.62
N ALA A 57 0.26 9.94 2.65
CA ALA A 57 0.63 8.71 3.32
C ALA A 57 -0.01 8.66 4.71
N TRP A 58 -0.37 7.48 5.15
CA TRP A 58 -0.80 7.22 6.53
C TRP A 58 0.07 6.13 7.12
N ILE A 59 0.73 6.44 8.21
CA ILE A 59 1.56 5.50 8.97
C ILE A 59 0.83 5.18 10.27
N ALA A 60 0.59 3.90 10.50
CA ALA A 60 -0.13 3.44 11.70
C ALA A 60 0.86 3.17 12.83
N TRP A 61 0.54 3.70 14.00
CA TRP A 61 1.31 3.56 15.22
C TRP A 61 0.46 2.98 16.34
N ARG A 62 1.07 2.10 17.13
CA ARG A 62 0.47 1.55 18.36
C ARG A 62 1.56 1.37 19.39
N ASP A 63 1.35 1.94 20.59
CA ASP A 63 2.29 1.82 21.73
C ASP A 63 3.74 2.21 21.36
N GLY A 64 3.90 3.28 20.58
CA GLY A 64 5.20 3.78 20.18
C GLY A 64 5.90 2.98 19.09
N ALA A 65 5.22 2.01 18.47
CA ALA A 65 5.74 1.21 17.37
C ALA A 65 4.92 1.41 16.10
N ARG A 66 5.58 1.43 14.95
CA ARG A 66 4.92 1.44 13.64
C ARG A 66 4.31 0.06 13.38
N VAL A 67 3.06 0.01 12.94
CA VAL A 67 2.34 -1.25 12.70
C VAL A 67 1.70 -1.36 11.32
N GLY A 68 1.76 -0.32 10.51
CA GLY A 68 1.21 -0.39 9.17
C GLY A 68 1.36 0.90 8.37
N SER A 69 0.96 0.84 7.11
CA SER A 69 1.00 1.97 6.19
C SER A 69 0.02 1.81 5.05
N ILE A 70 -0.37 2.92 4.44
CA ILE A 70 -1.03 2.99 3.15
C ILE A 70 -0.77 4.36 2.51
N PHE A 71 -0.66 4.40 1.19
CA PHE A 71 -0.40 5.62 0.43
C PHE A 71 -1.46 5.81 -0.64
N CYS A 72 -1.91 7.05 -0.80
CA CYS A 72 -2.70 7.51 -1.92
C CYS A 72 -1.85 8.47 -2.74
N VAL A 73 -1.56 8.13 -3.98
CA VAL A 73 -0.77 8.97 -4.89
C VAL A 73 -1.51 9.16 -6.21
N ASP A 74 -1.08 10.15 -6.98
CA ASP A 74 -1.57 10.34 -8.34
C ASP A 74 -1.05 9.20 -9.24
N SER A 75 -1.92 8.62 -10.04
CA SER A 75 -1.52 7.57 -10.98
C SER A 75 -0.82 8.09 -12.23
N GLY A 76 -0.90 9.38 -12.49
CA GLY A 76 -0.49 9.99 -13.77
C GLY A 76 -1.62 10.05 -14.80
N GLU A 77 -2.73 9.36 -14.58
CA GLU A 77 -3.94 9.45 -15.38
C GLU A 77 -4.92 10.42 -14.72
N ALA A 78 -5.53 11.31 -15.51
CA ALA A 78 -6.42 12.33 -14.98
C ALA A 78 -7.59 11.72 -14.18
N GLY A 79 -7.77 12.17 -12.95
CA GLY A 79 -8.85 11.75 -12.06
C GLY A 79 -8.66 10.36 -11.45
N VAL A 80 -7.50 9.72 -11.61
CA VAL A 80 -7.22 8.38 -11.12
C VAL A 80 -6.12 8.41 -10.06
N ALA A 81 -6.45 7.98 -8.85
CA ALA A 81 -5.52 7.78 -7.76
C ALA A 81 -4.91 6.38 -7.83
N LYS A 82 -3.75 6.22 -7.21
CA LYS A 82 -3.08 4.93 -7.06
C LYS A 82 -2.83 4.65 -5.58
N LEU A 83 -3.27 3.48 -5.12
CA LEU A 83 -2.98 2.98 -3.80
C LEU A 83 -1.62 2.28 -3.84
N ARG A 84 -0.74 2.60 -2.90
CA ARG A 84 0.60 2.02 -2.80
C ARG A 84 0.97 1.70 -1.36
N LEU A 85 1.97 0.83 -1.20
CA LEU A 85 2.62 0.53 0.08
C LEU A 85 1.62 0.23 1.19
N PHE A 86 0.62 -0.58 0.89
CA PHE A 86 -0.34 -1.07 1.87
C PHE A 86 0.30 -2.22 2.65
N TYR A 87 0.53 -1.98 3.93
CA TYR A 87 1.20 -2.92 4.80
C TYR A 87 0.54 -2.97 6.18
N VAL A 88 0.35 -4.17 6.70
CA VAL A 88 -0.07 -4.40 8.09
C VAL A 88 0.93 -5.36 8.72
N ASP A 89 1.60 -4.89 9.77
CA ASP A 89 2.55 -5.71 10.51
C ASP A 89 1.86 -6.96 11.07
N PRO A 90 2.51 -8.13 11.05
CA PRO A 90 1.93 -9.35 11.62
C PRO A 90 1.42 -9.18 13.05
N ALA A 91 2.10 -8.36 13.87
CA ALA A 91 1.67 -8.07 15.25
C ALA A 91 0.32 -7.33 15.34
N ALA A 92 -0.10 -6.66 14.28
CA ALA A 92 -1.36 -5.91 14.24
C ALA A 92 -2.46 -6.62 13.43
N ARG A 93 -2.23 -7.82 12.95
CA ARG A 93 -3.25 -8.61 12.25
C ARG A 93 -4.39 -8.97 13.20
N GLY A 94 -5.61 -9.04 12.67
CA GLY A 94 -6.80 -9.33 13.46
C GLY A 94 -7.32 -8.16 14.31
N THR A 95 -6.74 -6.96 14.16
CA THR A 95 -7.17 -5.75 14.88
C THR A 95 -8.15 -4.88 14.08
N GLY A 96 -8.41 -5.20 12.82
CA GLY A 96 -9.17 -4.35 11.90
C GLY A 96 -8.36 -3.23 11.26
N LEU A 97 -7.04 -3.18 11.48
CA LEU A 97 -6.17 -2.15 10.92
C LEU A 97 -6.20 -2.11 9.39
N GLY A 98 -6.19 -3.27 8.74
CA GLY A 98 -6.25 -3.34 7.27
C GLY A 98 -7.49 -2.66 6.70
N HIS A 99 -8.66 -2.94 7.27
CA HIS A 99 -9.92 -2.28 6.91
C HIS A 99 -9.83 -0.77 7.13
N ARG A 100 -9.34 -0.35 8.29
CA ARG A 100 -9.24 1.06 8.65
C ARG A 100 -8.31 1.82 7.71
N LEU A 101 -7.14 1.25 7.38
CA LEU A 101 -6.20 1.85 6.43
C LEU A 101 -6.82 1.99 5.04
N LEU A 102 -7.46 0.93 4.56
CA LEU A 102 -8.08 0.94 3.23
C LEU A 102 -9.24 1.95 3.15
N GLU A 103 -10.12 1.98 4.14
CA GLU A 103 -11.20 2.98 4.23
C GLU A 103 -10.64 4.41 4.25
N THR A 104 -9.61 4.64 5.04
CA THR A 104 -8.96 5.95 5.15
C THR A 104 -8.39 6.40 3.81
N CYS A 105 -7.71 5.50 3.10
CA CYS A 105 -7.12 5.78 1.80
C CYS A 105 -8.19 6.08 0.74
N VAL A 106 -9.24 5.28 0.67
CA VAL A 106 -10.34 5.45 -0.28
C VAL A 106 -11.09 6.77 0.00
N LYS A 107 -11.37 7.06 1.28
CA LYS A 107 -11.98 8.33 1.68
C LYS A 107 -11.08 9.50 1.31
N GLY A 108 -9.79 9.40 1.58
CA GLY A 108 -8.81 10.42 1.23
C GLY A 108 -8.79 10.71 -0.27
N ALA A 109 -8.84 9.68 -1.10
CA ALA A 109 -8.90 9.83 -2.55
C ALA A 109 -10.17 10.56 -3.00
N ARG A 110 -11.33 10.24 -2.41
CA ARG A 110 -12.58 10.97 -2.67
C ARG A 110 -12.48 12.44 -2.28
N ASP A 111 -11.93 12.71 -1.10
CA ASP A 111 -11.77 14.07 -0.59
C ASP A 111 -10.82 14.91 -1.47
N PHE A 112 -9.82 14.26 -2.08
CA PHE A 112 -8.94 14.90 -3.07
C PHE A 112 -9.61 15.16 -4.43
N GLY A 113 -10.77 14.59 -4.68
CA GLY A 113 -11.51 14.76 -5.93
C GLY A 113 -11.21 13.73 -7.01
N TYR A 114 -10.51 12.65 -6.69
CA TYR A 114 -10.34 11.54 -7.64
C TYR A 114 -11.66 10.83 -7.90
N ARG A 115 -11.81 10.30 -9.11
CA ARG A 115 -13.02 9.57 -9.53
C ARG A 115 -12.82 8.07 -9.52
N ARG A 116 -11.57 7.61 -9.54
CA ARG A 116 -11.20 6.19 -9.59
C ARG A 116 -9.91 5.98 -8.83
N MET A 117 -9.74 4.79 -8.27
CA MET A 117 -8.50 4.36 -7.65
C MET A 117 -8.07 3.01 -8.24
N VAL A 118 -6.80 2.88 -8.52
CA VAL A 118 -6.19 1.65 -9.02
C VAL A 118 -5.11 1.16 -8.06
N LEU A 119 -4.80 -0.13 -8.12
CA LEU A 119 -3.66 -0.71 -7.41
C LEU A 119 -3.12 -1.92 -8.16
N TRP A 120 -1.86 -2.25 -7.91
CA TRP A 120 -1.23 -3.47 -8.34
C TRP A 120 -0.79 -4.29 -7.13
N THR A 121 -0.95 -5.60 -7.22
CA THR A 121 -0.55 -6.54 -6.19
C THR A 121 -0.23 -7.89 -6.85
N HIS A 122 -0.03 -8.93 -6.04
CA HIS A 122 0.25 -10.27 -6.51
C HIS A 122 -0.82 -11.24 -6.01
N GLU A 123 -1.08 -12.27 -6.78
CA GLU A 123 -2.07 -13.30 -6.42
C GLU A 123 -1.76 -13.97 -5.07
N SER A 124 -0.47 -14.08 -4.71
CA SER A 124 -0.03 -14.63 -3.42
C SER A 124 -0.53 -13.84 -2.20
N HIS A 125 -0.93 -12.58 -2.38
CA HIS A 125 -1.52 -11.74 -1.34
C HIS A 125 -3.03 -11.95 -1.24
N ALA A 126 -3.45 -13.17 -0.99
CA ALA A 126 -4.87 -13.54 -0.97
C ALA A 126 -5.68 -12.76 0.08
N ALA A 127 -5.11 -12.53 1.27
CA ALA A 127 -5.77 -11.76 2.32
C ALA A 127 -6.04 -10.31 1.90
N ALA A 128 -5.09 -9.67 1.22
CA ALA A 128 -5.26 -8.33 0.67
C ALA A 128 -6.34 -8.31 -0.43
N GLY A 129 -6.34 -9.32 -1.31
CA GLY A 129 -7.38 -9.47 -2.34
C GLY A 129 -8.79 -9.57 -1.76
N HIS A 130 -8.98 -10.36 -0.71
CA HIS A 130 -10.26 -10.44 0.01
C HIS A 130 -10.67 -9.08 0.57
N LEU A 131 -9.72 -8.35 1.13
CA LEU A 131 -9.96 -7.03 1.70
C LEU A 131 -10.37 -6.03 0.62
N TYR A 132 -9.66 -5.99 -0.51
CA TYR A 132 -10.02 -5.13 -1.64
C TYR A 132 -11.42 -5.42 -2.13
N ARG A 133 -11.76 -6.68 -2.35
CA ARG A 133 -13.08 -7.09 -2.81
C ARG A 133 -14.17 -6.69 -1.82
N SER A 134 -13.95 -6.83 -0.52
CA SER A 134 -14.91 -6.44 0.52
C SER A 134 -15.18 -4.94 0.56
N HIS A 135 -14.25 -4.12 0.06
CA HIS A 135 -14.39 -2.66 -0.05
C HIS A 135 -14.89 -2.19 -1.42
N GLY A 136 -15.28 -3.10 -2.30
CA GLY A 136 -15.86 -2.76 -3.58
C GLY A 136 -14.87 -2.66 -4.74
N PHE A 137 -13.60 -3.00 -4.55
CA PHE A 137 -12.64 -3.12 -5.65
C PHE A 137 -12.97 -4.34 -6.50
N ALA A 138 -12.78 -4.21 -7.81
CA ALA A 138 -12.89 -5.30 -8.77
C ALA A 138 -11.51 -5.69 -9.30
N LEU A 139 -11.30 -6.97 -9.50
CA LEU A 139 -10.11 -7.48 -10.17
C LEU A 139 -10.23 -7.23 -11.67
N ASP A 140 -9.35 -6.41 -12.22
CA ASP A 140 -9.37 -6.03 -13.64
C ASP A 140 -8.53 -6.98 -14.50
N SER A 141 -7.38 -7.43 -13.98
CA SER A 141 -6.48 -8.32 -14.71
C SER A 141 -5.61 -9.15 -13.77
N ALA A 142 -5.18 -10.32 -14.28
CA ALA A 142 -4.22 -11.18 -13.62
C ALA A 142 -3.27 -11.71 -14.71
N VAL A 143 -1.98 -11.39 -14.62
CA VAL A 143 -1.00 -11.69 -15.67
C VAL A 143 0.23 -12.38 -15.07
N PRO A 144 0.63 -13.56 -15.59
CA PRO A 144 1.89 -14.17 -15.19
C PRO A 144 3.06 -13.30 -15.61
N VAL A 145 3.98 -13.04 -14.68
CA VAL A 145 5.19 -12.26 -14.92
C VAL A 145 6.37 -12.89 -14.18
N HIS A 146 7.58 -12.52 -14.59
CA HIS A 146 8.79 -12.82 -13.84
C HIS A 146 9.33 -11.50 -13.29
N SER A 147 9.28 -11.32 -11.99
CA SER A 147 9.72 -10.10 -11.30
C SER A 147 10.32 -10.44 -9.95
N PHE A 148 11.24 -9.63 -9.50
CA PHE A 148 11.87 -9.78 -8.18
C PHE A 148 12.53 -11.16 -8.00
N GLY A 149 13.05 -11.74 -9.09
CA GLY A 149 13.71 -13.04 -9.10
C GLY A 149 12.79 -14.25 -9.07
N VAL A 150 11.48 -14.09 -9.18
CA VAL A 150 10.51 -15.19 -9.10
C VAL A 150 9.41 -15.08 -10.15
N ASP A 151 8.76 -16.20 -10.45
CA ASP A 151 7.54 -16.22 -11.23
C ASP A 151 6.37 -15.89 -10.30
N LEU A 152 5.52 -14.95 -10.71
CA LEU A 152 4.35 -14.55 -9.94
C LEU A 152 3.20 -14.16 -10.87
N VAL A 153 2.01 -14.02 -10.31
CA VAL A 153 0.84 -13.50 -11.04
C VAL A 153 0.56 -12.09 -10.52
N GLU A 154 0.76 -11.10 -11.39
CA GLU A 154 0.48 -9.69 -11.09
C GLU A 154 -1.00 -9.41 -11.31
N GLN A 155 -1.63 -8.76 -10.33
CA GLN A 155 -3.04 -8.41 -10.38
C GLN A 155 -3.20 -6.89 -10.38
N SER A 156 -4.16 -6.42 -11.19
CA SER A 156 -4.62 -5.03 -11.16
C SER A 156 -6.04 -4.99 -10.65
N TRP A 157 -6.30 -4.09 -9.72
CA TRP A 157 -7.62 -3.87 -9.12
C TRP A 157 -8.01 -2.41 -9.25
N SER A 158 -9.30 -2.13 -9.30
CA SER A 158 -9.81 -0.75 -9.30
C SER A 158 -11.15 -0.62 -8.61
N ILE A 159 -11.45 0.62 -8.21
CA ILE A 159 -12.73 1.03 -7.66
C ILE A 159 -13.12 2.39 -8.23
N THR A 160 -14.41 2.56 -8.54
CA THR A 160 -15.01 3.86 -8.85
C THR A 160 -15.30 4.58 -7.52
N LEU A 161 -14.85 5.81 -7.41
CA LEU A 161 -14.97 6.61 -6.18
C LEU A 161 -16.26 7.43 -6.10
#